data_d1dac7940a4ce5471ab87384e7e33ea7
#
_entry.id   d1dac7940a4ce5471ab87384e7e33ea7
#
_cell.length_a   1.000
_cell.length_b   1.000
_cell.length_c   1.000
_cell.angle_alpha   90.00
_cell.angle_beta   90.00
_cell.angle_gamma   90.00
#
_symmetry.space_group_name_H-M   'P 1'
#
loop_
_entity.id
_entity.type
_entity.pdbx_description
1 polymer ?
#
loop_
_entity_poly.entity_id
_entity_poly.type
_entity_poly.pdbx_seq_one_letter_code
_entity_poly.pdbx_strand_id
1 'polypeptide(L)'
;MHLTVREEERIQLWSAAEMARRRLERGVKLNYPEAIALICDEILERAREGSIPMLTDMMEYGATILKKHDVMEGVQQMMKIVQVEAMFPDGTKLVTVMNPIRD
;
A
#
# COMPACT_ATOMS: atom_id res chain seq x y z
N MET A 1 24.49 13.34 4.68
CA MET A 1 23.50 13.21 3.58
C MET A 1 22.23 13.94 3.97
N HIS A 2 21.69 14.70 3.08
CA HIS A 2 20.43 15.41 3.31
C HIS A 2 19.35 14.82 2.42
N LEU A 3 18.22 14.48 3.03
CA LEU A 3 17.09 13.94 2.31
C LEU A 3 16.06 15.04 2.05
N THR A 4 15.35 14.94 0.92
CA THR A 4 14.20 15.81 0.65
C THR A 4 13.04 15.38 1.54
N VAL A 5 12.06 16.27 1.72
CA VAL A 5 10.84 15.94 2.47
C VAL A 5 10.14 14.72 1.86
N ARG A 6 10.09 14.64 0.54
CA ARG A 6 9.47 13.52 -0.17
C ARG A 6 10.19 12.20 0.10
N GLU A 7 11.52 12.23 0.15
CA GLU A 7 12.31 11.04 0.49
C GLU A 7 12.10 10.61 1.93
N GLU A 8 12.01 11.58 2.85
CA GLU A 8 11.72 11.29 4.25
C GLU A 8 10.35 10.65 4.42
N GLU A 9 9.34 11.17 3.75
CA GLU A 9 7.99 10.61 3.77
C GLU A 9 7.97 9.18 3.24
N ARG A 10 8.72 8.92 2.17
CA ARG A 10 8.79 7.60 1.59
C ARG A 10 9.41 6.59 2.56
N ILE A 11 10.45 7.00 3.28
CA ILE A 11 11.12 6.15 4.28
C ILE A 11 10.16 5.89 5.47
N GLN A 12 9.44 6.91 5.91
CA GLN A 12 8.46 6.77 6.99
C GLN A 12 7.35 5.79 6.60
N LEU A 13 6.87 5.88 5.37
CA LEU A 13 5.86 4.96 4.86
C LEU A 13 6.40 3.53 4.84
N TRP A 14 7.62 3.34 4.35
CA TRP A 14 8.26 2.02 4.34
C TRP A 14 8.38 1.45 5.75
N SER A 15 8.80 2.29 6.71
CA SER A 15 8.95 1.85 8.10
C SER A 15 7.62 1.38 8.67
N ALA A 16 6.54 2.13 8.44
CA ALA A 16 5.21 1.75 8.87
C ALA A 16 4.74 0.45 8.22
N ALA A 17 4.99 0.31 6.92
CA ALA A 17 4.63 -0.90 6.18
C ALA A 17 5.42 -2.11 6.66
N GLU A 18 6.70 -1.93 6.97
CA GLU A 18 7.54 -3.03 7.46
C GLU A 18 7.08 -3.50 8.84
N MET A 19 6.72 -2.58 9.72
CA MET A 19 6.12 -2.96 11.00
C MET A 19 4.83 -3.75 10.80
N ALA A 20 4.01 -3.32 9.86
CA ALA A 20 2.78 -4.03 9.54
C ALA A 20 3.06 -5.45 9.05
N ARG A 21 4.03 -5.62 8.14
CA ARG A 21 4.41 -6.95 7.65
C ARG A 21 4.82 -7.89 8.78
N ARG A 22 5.64 -7.40 9.69
CA ARG A 22 6.12 -8.20 10.82
C ARG A 22 4.98 -8.58 11.76
N ARG A 23 4.01 -7.68 11.95
CA ARG A 23 2.82 -7.97 12.75
C ARG A 23 1.96 -9.04 12.10
N LEU A 24 1.75 -8.96 10.79
CA LEU A 24 1.02 -9.99 10.04
C LEU A 24 1.67 -11.36 10.18
N GLU A 25 2.99 -11.42 10.05
CA GLU A 25 3.73 -12.67 10.20
C GLU A 25 3.50 -13.33 11.56
N ARG A 26 3.26 -12.53 12.58
CA ARG A 26 2.98 -13.03 13.93
C ARG A 26 1.50 -13.25 14.18
N GLY A 27 0.67 -13.16 13.15
CA GLY A 27 -0.78 -13.37 13.28
C GLY A 27 -1.53 -12.20 13.89
N VAL A 28 -0.93 -11.02 13.94
CA VAL A 28 -1.59 -9.82 14.49
C VAL A 28 -2.40 -9.14 13.40
N LYS A 29 -3.66 -8.85 13.68
CA LYS A 29 -4.52 -8.15 12.74
C LYS A 29 -4.15 -6.68 12.67
N LEU A 30 -4.11 -6.13 11.46
CA LEU A 30 -3.68 -4.75 11.23
C LEU A 30 -4.81 -3.75 11.51
N ASN A 31 -4.42 -2.60 12.05
CA ASN A 31 -5.34 -1.48 12.15
C ASN A 31 -5.36 -0.69 10.84
N TYR A 32 -6.19 0.36 10.79
CA TYR A 32 -6.38 1.14 9.56
C TYR A 32 -5.07 1.77 9.03
N PRO A 33 -4.29 2.51 9.85
CA PRO A 33 -3.04 3.10 9.34
C PRO A 33 -2.03 2.06 8.88
N GLU A 34 -1.93 0.94 9.56
CA GLU A 34 -1.02 -0.15 9.18
C GLU A 34 -1.42 -0.75 7.83
N ALA A 35 -2.71 -0.97 7.64
CA ALA A 35 -3.23 -1.52 6.40
C ALA A 35 -2.97 -0.58 5.23
N ILE A 36 -3.23 0.72 5.39
CA ILE A 36 -2.97 1.71 4.33
C ILE A 36 -1.49 1.75 4.00
N ALA A 37 -0.63 1.79 5.01
CA ALA A 37 0.82 1.87 4.79
C ALA A 37 1.31 0.68 3.99
N LEU A 38 0.85 -0.52 4.32
CA LEU A 38 1.28 -1.73 3.61
C LEU A 38 0.82 -1.72 2.16
N ILE A 39 -0.44 -1.39 1.92
CA ILE A 39 -0.97 -1.33 0.55
C ILE A 39 -0.21 -0.30 -0.28
N CYS A 40 -0.03 0.90 0.25
CA CYS A 40 0.66 1.96 -0.48
C CYS A 40 2.12 1.60 -0.76
N ASP A 41 2.82 1.04 0.22
CA ASP A 41 4.22 0.65 0.06
C ASP A 41 4.38 -0.40 -1.05
N GLU A 42 3.53 -1.41 -1.06
CA GLU A 42 3.59 -2.45 -2.09
C GLU A 42 3.34 -1.87 -3.47
N ILE A 43 2.40 -0.95 -3.61
CA ILE A 43 2.13 -0.28 -4.89
C ILE A 43 3.34 0.54 -5.32
N LEU A 44 3.90 1.33 -4.41
CA LEU A 44 5.06 2.18 -4.73
C LEU A 44 6.26 1.36 -5.14
N GLU A 45 6.51 0.23 -4.49
CA GLU A 45 7.63 -0.65 -4.85
C GLU A 45 7.42 -1.32 -6.20
N ARG A 46 6.22 -1.82 -6.48
CA ARG A 46 5.92 -2.41 -7.79
C ARG A 46 6.03 -1.38 -8.91
N ALA A 47 5.58 -0.15 -8.65
CA ALA A 47 5.72 0.93 -9.62
C ALA A 47 7.19 1.24 -9.89
N ARG A 48 8.00 1.36 -8.85
CA ARG A 48 9.43 1.65 -8.97
C ARG A 48 10.17 0.56 -9.73
N GLU A 49 9.83 -0.69 -9.49
CA GLU A 49 10.44 -1.84 -10.19
C GLU A 49 10.03 -1.92 -11.65
N GLY A 50 8.87 -1.38 -12.01
CA GLY A 50 8.30 -1.54 -13.34
C GLY A 50 7.71 -2.92 -13.58
N SER A 51 7.50 -3.71 -12.51
CA SER A 51 6.96 -5.07 -12.61
C SER A 51 5.49 -5.11 -12.97
N ILE A 52 4.75 -4.03 -12.69
CA ILE A 52 3.34 -3.89 -13.03
C ILE A 52 3.19 -2.54 -13.76
N PRO A 53 3.46 -2.51 -15.08
CA PRO A 53 3.51 -1.24 -15.81
C PRO A 53 2.14 -0.65 -16.15
N MET A 54 1.10 -1.48 -16.20
CA MET A 54 -0.24 -1.01 -16.58
C MET A 54 -1.01 -0.54 -15.35
N LEU A 55 -1.60 0.64 -15.44
CA LEU A 55 -2.34 1.24 -14.34
C LEU A 55 -3.49 0.35 -13.86
N THR A 56 -4.24 -0.23 -14.81
CA THR A 56 -5.36 -1.12 -14.47
C THR A 56 -4.90 -2.35 -13.69
N ASP A 57 -3.76 -2.94 -14.08
CA ASP A 57 -3.21 -4.09 -13.38
C ASP A 57 -2.73 -3.71 -11.98
N MET A 58 -2.18 -2.51 -11.83
CA MET A 58 -1.74 -2.02 -10.52
C MET A 58 -2.94 -1.82 -9.58
N MET A 59 -4.05 -1.32 -10.10
CA MET A 59 -5.28 -1.15 -9.33
C MET A 59 -5.80 -2.50 -8.82
N GLU A 60 -5.78 -3.51 -9.68
CA GLU A 60 -6.18 -4.86 -9.28
C GLU A 60 -5.21 -5.46 -8.26
N TYR A 61 -3.91 -5.27 -8.48
CA TYR A 61 -2.89 -5.73 -7.55
C TYR A 61 -3.12 -5.15 -6.15
N GLY A 62 -3.44 -3.87 -6.05
CA GLY A 62 -3.70 -3.21 -4.78
C GLY A 62 -4.82 -3.83 -3.97
N ALA A 63 -5.75 -4.52 -4.65
CA ALA A 63 -6.86 -5.21 -4.00
C ALA A 63 -6.55 -6.67 -3.65
N THR A 64 -5.30 -7.11 -3.84
CA THR A 64 -4.88 -8.47 -3.51
C THR A 64 -3.93 -8.55 -2.32
N ILE A 65 -3.46 -7.41 -1.84
CA ILE A 65 -2.40 -7.36 -0.82
C ILE A 65 -2.91 -7.82 0.54
N LEU A 66 -4.09 -7.35 0.95
CA LEU A 66 -4.69 -7.70 2.23
C LEU A 66 -6.08 -8.28 2.02
N LYS A 67 -6.43 -9.23 2.88
CA LYS A 67 -7.76 -9.82 2.93
C LYS A 67 -8.46 -9.40 4.22
N LYS A 68 -9.76 -9.63 4.29
CA LYS A 68 -10.56 -9.25 5.45
C LYS A 68 -10.01 -9.83 6.77
N HIS A 69 -9.50 -11.06 6.74
CA HIS A 69 -8.98 -11.70 7.95
C HIS A 69 -7.62 -11.15 8.41
N ASP A 70 -6.98 -10.34 7.59
CA ASP A 70 -5.69 -9.73 7.92
C ASP A 70 -5.83 -8.44 8.74
N VAL A 71 -7.05 -7.91 8.83
CA VAL A 71 -7.28 -6.61 9.45
C VAL A 71 -8.27 -6.70 10.59
N MET A 72 -8.23 -5.70 11.47
CA MET A 72 -9.16 -5.61 12.58
C MET A 72 -10.58 -5.39 12.07
N GLU A 73 -11.55 -5.77 12.89
CA GLU A 73 -12.96 -5.54 12.58
C GLU A 73 -13.21 -4.05 12.31
N GLY A 74 -13.97 -3.77 11.27
CA GLY A 74 -14.30 -2.40 10.87
C GLY A 74 -13.34 -1.77 9.86
N VAL A 75 -12.11 -2.27 9.73
CA VAL A 75 -11.13 -1.69 8.81
C VAL A 75 -11.58 -1.82 7.36
N GLN A 76 -12.08 -2.99 6.98
CA GLN A 76 -12.56 -3.21 5.61
C GLN A 76 -13.64 -2.20 5.23
N GLN A 77 -14.59 -1.96 6.12
CA GLN A 77 -15.70 -1.06 5.87
C GLN A 77 -15.27 0.40 5.81
N MET A 78 -14.22 0.77 6.54
CA MET A 78 -13.68 2.12 6.54
C MET A 78 -12.83 2.42 5.31
N MET A 79 -12.23 1.39 4.72
CA MET A 79 -11.27 1.55 3.63
C MET A 79 -11.94 1.26 2.29
N LYS A 80 -12.71 2.23 1.80
CA LYS A 80 -13.43 2.08 0.53
C LYS A 80 -12.60 2.43 -0.68
N ILE A 81 -11.59 3.28 -0.49
CA ILE A 81 -10.74 3.75 -1.56
C ILE A 81 -9.36 4.07 -1.00
N VAL A 82 -8.33 3.68 -1.72
CA VAL A 82 -6.95 4.09 -1.43
C VAL A 82 -6.40 4.75 -2.68
N GLN A 83 -5.82 5.92 -2.51
CA GLN A 83 -5.18 6.65 -3.60
C GLN A 83 -3.74 6.91 -3.24
N VAL A 84 -2.84 6.61 -4.16
CA VAL A 84 -1.42 6.89 -3.98
C VAL A 84 -0.82 7.33 -5.30
N GLU A 85 -0.02 8.38 -5.24
CA GLU A 85 0.73 8.86 -6.39
C GLU A 85 2.03 8.06 -6.47
N ALA A 86 2.21 7.32 -7.55
CA ALA A 86 3.33 6.42 -7.70
C ALA A 86 4.14 6.78 -8.94
N MET A 87 5.46 6.61 -8.82
CA MET A 87 6.38 6.88 -9.93
C MET A 87 6.65 5.60 -10.68
N PHE A 88 6.05 5.49 -11.86
CA PHE A 88 6.30 4.40 -12.80
C PHE A 88 7.51 4.76 -13.68
N PRO A 89 8.09 3.79 -14.40
CA PRO A 89 9.22 4.09 -15.28
C PRO A 89 8.91 5.17 -16.32
N ASP A 90 7.65 5.27 -16.76
CA ASP A 90 7.23 6.25 -17.77
C ASP A 90 6.60 7.51 -17.17
N GLY A 91 6.67 7.68 -15.86
CA GLY A 91 6.20 8.89 -15.20
C GLY A 91 5.32 8.64 -13.97
N THR A 92 4.93 9.72 -13.34
CA THR A 92 4.09 9.68 -12.14
C THR A 92 2.63 9.49 -12.52
N LYS A 93 1.95 8.57 -11.82
CA LYS A 93 0.53 8.29 -12.04
C LYS A 93 -0.19 8.17 -10.71
N LEU A 94 -1.45 8.58 -10.68
CA LEU A 94 -2.30 8.37 -9.51
C LEU A 94 -2.93 6.98 -9.60
N VAL A 95 -2.62 6.15 -8.61
CA VAL A 95 -3.22 4.81 -8.50
C VAL A 95 -4.39 4.88 -7.54
N THR A 96 -5.57 4.53 -8.02
CA THR A 96 -6.80 4.51 -7.22
C THR A 96 -7.26 3.08 -7.09
N VAL A 97 -7.29 2.55 -5.87
CA VAL A 97 -7.76 1.19 -5.61
C VAL A 97 -9.10 1.26 -4.91
N MET A 98 -10.12 0.71 -5.57
CA MET A 98 -11.48 0.65 -5.03
C MET A 98 -11.64 -0.62 -4.20
N ASN A 99 -12.19 -0.48 -2.99
CA ASN A 99 -12.44 -1.60 -2.09
C ASN A 99 -11.21 -2.51 -1.98
N PRO A 100 -10.08 -1.98 -1.48
CA PRO A 100 -8.81 -2.70 -1.52
C PRO A 100 -8.76 -3.96 -0.66
N ILE A 101 -9.61 -4.05 0.37
CA ILE A 101 -9.64 -5.23 1.23
C ILE A 101 -10.90 -6.02 0.90
N ARG A 102 -10.70 -7.14 0.21
CA ARG A 102 -11.80 -8.01 -0.23
C ARG A 102 -11.79 -9.31 0.57
N ASP A 103 -12.90 -9.99 0.53
CA ASP A 103 -13.06 -11.25 1.28
C ASP A 103 -12.22 -12.40 0.73
#